data_f1c49e562c314a476a303124c3fd187a
#
_entry.id   f1c49e562c314a476a303124c3fd187a
#
_cell.length_a   1.000
_cell.length_b   1.000
_cell.length_c   1.000
_cell.angle_alpha   90.00
_cell.angle_beta   90.00
_cell.angle_gamma   90.00
#
_symmetry.space_group_name_H-M   'P 1'
#
loop_
_entity.id
_entity.type
_entity.pdbx_description
1 polymer ?
#
loop_
_entity_poly.entity_id
_entity_poly.type
_entity_poly.pdbx_seq_one_letter_code
_entity_poly.pdbx_strand_id
1 'polypeptide(L)'
;MHYEGSIAIDGLLLDASGIREYEQIHAWNVNSGQRFVTYALRAEEGSGIISVNGSAARSAQAGDIVIIAAFVQLSEAELEQYQPTCVYIAPGPGNRISHTNHSIPKQMAAA
;
A
#
# COMPACT_ATOMS: atom_id res chain seq x y z
N MET A 1 -22.02 -15.52 7.35
CA MET A 1 -20.92 -15.86 6.43
C MET A 1 -19.81 -14.83 6.56
N HIS A 2 -18.61 -15.30 6.81
CA HIS A 2 -17.47 -14.42 6.96
C HIS A 2 -16.74 -14.33 5.64
N TYR A 3 -16.63 -13.13 5.12
CA TYR A 3 -15.74 -12.86 4.01
C TYR A 3 -14.50 -12.18 4.57
N GLU A 4 -13.37 -12.76 4.30
CA GLU A 4 -12.13 -12.07 4.57
C GLU A 4 -11.84 -11.13 3.41
N GLY A 5 -11.63 -9.88 3.74
CA GLY A 5 -11.15 -8.93 2.74
C GLY A 5 -9.69 -9.21 2.43
N SER A 6 -9.30 -8.87 1.23
CA SER A 6 -7.90 -8.92 0.82
C SER A 6 -7.66 -7.92 -0.28
N ILE A 7 -6.39 -7.60 -0.53
CA ILE A 7 -6.02 -6.81 -1.70
C ILE A 7 -4.98 -7.59 -2.47
N ALA A 8 -5.32 -7.95 -3.70
CA ALA A 8 -4.36 -8.53 -4.64
C ALA A 8 -3.53 -7.40 -5.23
N ILE A 9 -2.22 -7.50 -5.11
CA ILE A 9 -1.28 -6.45 -5.48
C ILE A 9 -0.25 -7.02 -6.45
N ASP A 10 -0.02 -6.31 -7.55
CA ASP A 10 1.03 -6.65 -8.51
C ASP A 10 2.32 -7.00 -7.76
N GLY A 11 2.90 -8.15 -8.09
CA GLY A 11 4.11 -8.64 -7.44
C GLY A 11 5.28 -7.67 -7.52
N LEU A 12 5.38 -6.87 -8.57
CA LEU A 12 6.43 -5.85 -8.66
C LEU A 12 6.27 -4.78 -7.60
N LEU A 13 5.02 -4.41 -7.27
CA LEU A 13 4.75 -3.44 -6.21
C LEU A 13 5.07 -4.01 -4.83
N LEU A 14 4.74 -5.28 -4.62
CA LEU A 14 5.10 -5.96 -3.38
C LEU A 14 6.61 -6.01 -3.20
N ASP A 15 7.33 -6.39 -4.25
CA ASP A 15 8.79 -6.48 -4.21
C ASP A 15 9.41 -5.11 -3.94
N ALA A 16 8.94 -4.07 -4.60
CA ALA A 16 9.47 -2.72 -4.43
C ALA A 16 9.20 -2.16 -3.03
N SER A 17 8.02 -2.46 -2.46
CA SER A 17 7.62 -1.96 -1.15
C SER A 17 8.15 -2.78 0.01
N GLY A 18 8.54 -4.02 -0.23
CA GLY A 18 8.90 -4.95 0.81
C GLY A 18 7.71 -5.58 1.54
N ILE A 19 6.50 -5.30 1.10
CA ILE A 19 5.31 -5.94 1.66
C ILE A 19 5.26 -7.39 1.19
N ARG A 20 5.08 -8.30 2.13
CA ARG A 20 5.03 -9.72 1.83
C ARG A 20 3.60 -10.18 1.60
N GLU A 21 3.45 -11.23 0.80
CA GLU A 21 2.16 -11.89 0.68
C GLU A 21 1.67 -12.34 2.05
N TYR A 22 0.39 -12.18 2.31
CA TYR A 22 -0.31 -12.48 3.57
C TYR A 22 -0.01 -11.50 4.70
N GLU A 23 0.85 -10.53 4.50
CA GLU A 23 1.12 -9.51 5.51
C GLU A 23 -0.10 -8.62 5.72
N GLN A 24 -0.33 -8.24 6.96
CA GLN A 24 -1.39 -7.30 7.30
C GLN A 24 -1.06 -5.92 6.73
N ILE A 25 -2.03 -5.32 6.06
CA ILE A 25 -1.90 -4.00 5.47
C ILE A 25 -3.09 -3.13 5.85
N HIS A 26 -2.83 -1.83 5.89
CA HIS A 26 -3.86 -0.80 5.99
C HIS A 26 -4.06 -0.18 4.63
N ALA A 27 -5.30 0.09 4.28
CA ALA A 27 -5.62 0.77 3.04
C ALA A 27 -6.46 2.01 3.34
N TRP A 28 -6.07 3.12 2.75
CA TRP A 28 -6.74 4.40 2.92
C TRP A 28 -7.26 4.86 1.57
N ASN A 29 -8.58 4.96 1.46
CA ASN A 29 -9.21 5.42 0.22
C ASN A 29 -9.19 6.95 0.21
N VAL A 30 -8.41 7.51 -0.70
CA VAL A 30 -8.25 8.97 -0.79
C VAL A 30 -9.53 9.63 -1.24
N ASN A 31 -10.33 8.96 -2.08
CA ASN A 31 -11.56 9.51 -2.63
C ASN A 31 -12.68 9.57 -1.59
N SER A 32 -12.85 8.52 -0.80
CA SER A 32 -13.97 8.42 0.16
C SER A 32 -13.57 8.75 1.59
N GLY A 33 -12.28 8.70 1.91
CA GLY A 33 -11.79 8.83 3.27
C GLY A 33 -11.91 7.57 4.10
N GLN A 34 -12.44 6.49 3.55
CA GLN A 34 -12.58 5.24 4.28
C GLN A 34 -11.23 4.58 4.49
N ARG A 35 -11.12 3.91 5.62
CA ARG A 35 -9.91 3.16 6.00
C ARG A 35 -10.29 1.75 6.36
N PHE A 36 -9.47 0.81 5.95
CA PHE A 36 -9.71 -0.58 6.32
C PHE A 36 -8.38 -1.33 6.46
N VAL A 37 -8.44 -2.43 7.19
CA VAL A 37 -7.29 -3.28 7.46
C VAL A 37 -7.58 -4.64 6.84
N THR A 38 -6.62 -5.17 6.12
CA THR A 38 -6.74 -6.46 5.46
C THR A 38 -5.36 -7.08 5.28
N TYR A 39 -5.20 -7.97 4.34
CA TYR A 39 -3.91 -8.57 4.05
C TYR A 39 -3.63 -8.58 2.55
N ALA A 40 -2.36 -8.66 2.20
CA ALA A 40 -1.91 -8.61 0.82
C ALA A 40 -1.89 -10.00 0.20
N LEU A 41 -2.32 -10.08 -1.05
CA LEU A 41 -2.13 -11.24 -1.91
C LEU A 41 -1.27 -10.83 -3.09
N ARG A 42 -0.43 -11.74 -3.55
CA ARG A 42 0.43 -11.47 -4.70
C ARG A 42 -0.34 -11.69 -5.99
N ALA A 43 -0.38 -10.69 -6.85
CA ALA A 43 -0.92 -10.79 -8.19
C ALA A 43 0.21 -10.92 -9.21
N GLU A 44 -0.13 -11.25 -10.44
CA GLU A 44 0.84 -11.45 -11.51
C GLU A 44 1.77 -10.25 -11.65
N GLU A 45 3.06 -10.52 -11.74
CA GLU A 45 4.07 -9.48 -11.86
C GLU A 45 3.91 -8.70 -13.16
N GLY A 46 3.94 -7.38 -13.05
CA GLY A 46 3.80 -6.49 -14.20
C GLY A 46 2.37 -6.30 -14.67
N SER A 47 1.40 -6.91 -13.98
CA SER A 47 -0.02 -6.83 -14.36
C SER A 47 -0.66 -5.48 -14.06
N GLY A 48 -0.10 -4.72 -13.12
CA GLY A 48 -0.71 -3.49 -12.62
C GLY A 48 -1.94 -3.74 -11.76
N ILE A 49 -2.17 -4.98 -11.33
CA ILE A 49 -3.36 -5.32 -10.55
C ILE A 49 -3.27 -4.75 -9.15
N ILE A 50 -4.30 -4.01 -8.77
CA ILE A 50 -4.65 -3.67 -7.40
C ILE A 50 -6.13 -4.00 -7.29
N SER A 51 -6.45 -5.14 -6.70
CA SER A 51 -7.83 -5.63 -6.64
C SER A 51 -8.26 -5.83 -5.21
N VAL A 52 -9.27 -5.08 -4.80
CA VAL A 52 -9.84 -5.15 -3.45
C VAL A 52 -10.94 -6.20 -3.45
N ASN A 53 -10.78 -7.24 -2.66
CA ASN A 53 -11.62 -8.42 -2.69
C ASN A 53 -12.42 -8.60 -1.41
N GLY A 54 -13.48 -9.40 -1.48
CA GLY A 54 -14.28 -9.79 -0.33
C GLY A 54 -15.00 -8.61 0.30
N SER A 55 -15.12 -8.60 1.62
CA SER A 55 -15.83 -7.54 2.34
C SER A 55 -15.16 -6.18 2.18
N ALA A 56 -13.86 -6.15 1.94
CA ALA A 56 -13.12 -4.90 1.72
C ALA A 56 -13.55 -4.20 0.42
N ALA A 57 -14.16 -4.92 -0.52
CA ALA A 57 -14.61 -4.33 -1.78
C ALA A 57 -15.68 -3.26 -1.59
N ARG A 58 -16.33 -3.21 -0.44
CA ARG A 58 -17.28 -2.15 -0.11
C ARG A 58 -16.60 -0.82 0.21
N SER A 59 -15.32 -0.86 0.53
CA SER A 59 -14.55 0.32 0.95
C SER A 59 -13.78 0.96 -0.19
N ALA A 60 -13.78 0.36 -1.38
CA ALA A 60 -13.09 0.92 -2.53
C ALA A 60 -13.77 0.47 -3.82
N GLN A 61 -13.87 1.38 -4.76
CA GLN A 61 -14.45 1.13 -6.08
C GLN A 61 -13.36 1.29 -7.15
N ALA A 62 -13.58 0.66 -8.30
CA ALA A 62 -12.68 0.86 -9.44
C ALA A 62 -12.54 2.35 -9.75
N GLY A 63 -11.32 2.79 -9.94
CA GLY A 63 -11.01 4.20 -10.18
C GLY A 63 -10.67 4.99 -8.92
N ASP A 64 -10.93 4.45 -7.74
CA ASP A 64 -10.52 5.11 -6.51
C ASP A 64 -9.00 5.06 -6.33
N ILE A 65 -8.47 6.08 -5.69
CA ILE A 65 -7.05 6.11 -5.32
C ILE A 65 -6.93 5.61 -3.89
N VAL A 66 -6.05 4.64 -3.68
CA VAL A 66 -5.80 4.09 -2.35
C VAL A 66 -4.33 4.21 -1.99
N ILE A 67 -4.08 4.42 -0.71
CA ILE A 67 -2.75 4.35 -0.12
C ILE A 67 -2.70 3.07 0.68
N ILE A 68 -1.67 2.26 0.43
CA ILE A 68 -1.50 0.98 1.12
C ILE A 68 -0.25 1.06 1.98
N ALA A 69 -0.37 0.68 3.25
CA ALA A 69 0.74 0.74 4.18
C ALA A 69 0.84 -0.54 5.00
N ALA A 70 2.07 -1.00 5.22
CA ALA A 70 2.38 -2.01 6.20
C ALA A 70 3.20 -1.35 7.30
N PHE A 71 3.07 -1.85 8.52
CA PHE A 71 3.70 -1.26 9.69
C PHE A 71 4.62 -2.28 10.35
N VAL A 72 5.64 -1.79 11.01
CA VAL A 72 6.57 -2.61 11.76
C VAL A 72 6.73 -2.02 13.16
N GLN A 73 6.92 -2.90 14.13
CA GLN A 73 7.25 -2.49 15.49
C GLN A 73 8.77 -2.57 15.66
N LEU A 74 9.36 -1.50 16.17
CA LEU A 74 10.80 -1.39 16.31
C LEU A 74 11.15 -1.00 17.74
N SER A 75 12.26 -1.54 18.25
CA SER A 75 12.88 -1.02 19.47
C SER A 75 13.51 0.35 19.16
N GLU A 76 13.85 1.09 20.21
CA GLU A 76 14.53 2.37 20.02
C GLU A 76 15.84 2.22 19.25
N ALA A 77 16.60 1.18 19.53
CA ALA A 77 17.87 0.92 18.83
C ALA A 77 17.63 0.62 17.35
N GLU A 78 16.63 -0.20 17.04
CA GLU A 78 16.27 -0.49 15.64
C GLU A 78 15.78 0.74 14.91
N LEU A 79 15.03 1.60 15.59
CA LEU A 79 14.49 2.81 14.99
C LEU A 79 15.59 3.77 14.51
N GLU A 80 16.72 3.81 15.22
CA GLU A 80 17.85 4.66 14.84
C GLU A 80 18.40 4.29 13.45
N GLN A 81 18.29 3.03 13.05
CA GLN A 81 18.77 2.52 11.77
C GLN A 81 17.67 2.38 10.74
N TYR A 82 16.43 2.64 11.12
CA TYR A 82 15.29 2.36 10.26
C TYR A 82 15.12 3.42 9.18
N GLN A 83 14.83 2.95 7.98
CA GLN A 83 14.40 3.80 6.86
C GLN A 83 13.12 3.23 6.29
N PRO A 84 12.06 4.04 6.18
CA PRO A 84 10.82 3.57 5.54
C PRO A 84 11.04 3.34 4.05
N THR A 85 10.21 2.50 3.47
CA THR A 85 10.19 2.32 2.02
C THR A 85 8.89 2.89 1.47
N CYS A 86 9.01 3.87 0.59
CA CYS A 86 7.86 4.51 -0.05
C CYS A 86 7.93 4.26 -1.55
N VAL A 87 6.86 3.69 -2.10
CA VAL A 87 6.73 3.43 -3.53
C VAL A 87 5.69 4.38 -4.09
N TYR A 88 6.09 5.19 -5.06
CA TYR A 88 5.23 6.17 -5.70
C TYR A 88 4.79 5.66 -7.04
N ILE A 89 3.49 5.76 -7.29
CA ILE A 89 2.87 5.26 -8.50
C ILE A 89 2.73 6.40 -9.51
N ALA A 90 3.13 6.14 -10.74
CA ALA A 90 3.02 7.12 -11.81
C ALA A 90 1.55 7.44 -12.11
N PRO A 91 1.23 8.68 -12.48
CA PRO A 91 -0.11 9.01 -12.94
C PRO A 91 -0.53 8.20 -14.16
N GLY A 92 -1.82 7.97 -14.31
CA GLY A 92 -2.37 7.23 -15.43
C GLY A 92 -2.64 5.77 -15.10
N PRO A 93 -3.08 4.98 -16.10
CA PRO A 93 -3.45 3.59 -15.89
C PRO A 93 -2.22 2.71 -15.69
N GLY A 94 -2.45 1.52 -15.12
CA GLY A 94 -1.48 0.45 -15.07
C GLY A 94 -0.69 0.35 -13.78
N ASN A 95 -0.89 1.25 -12.82
CA ASN A 95 -0.22 1.22 -11.52
C ASN A 95 1.29 0.99 -11.63
N ARG A 96 1.94 1.77 -12.47
CA ARG A 96 3.38 1.66 -12.71
C ARG A 96 4.15 2.45 -11.67
N ILE A 97 5.30 1.91 -11.26
CA ILE A 97 6.16 2.58 -10.30
C ILE A 97 6.81 3.79 -10.98
N SER A 98 6.64 4.96 -10.36
CA SER A 98 7.35 6.17 -10.77
C SER A 98 8.77 6.17 -10.17
N HIS A 99 8.83 6.05 -8.85
CA HIS A 99 10.10 6.04 -8.13
C HIS A 99 9.87 5.49 -6.73
N THR A 100 10.97 5.20 -6.04
CA THR A 100 10.95 4.77 -4.65
C THR A 100 11.82 5.69 -3.82
N ASN A 101 11.47 5.85 -2.53
CA ASN A 101 12.23 6.61 -1.57
C ASN A 101 12.32 5.85 -0.26
N HIS A 102 13.37 6.14 0.49
CA HIS A 102 13.58 5.59 1.83
C HIS A 102 13.52 6.66 2.91
N SER A 103 12.96 7.82 2.58
CA SER A 103 12.77 8.90 3.53
C SER A 103 11.51 9.67 3.16
N ILE A 104 10.90 10.26 4.16
CA ILE A 104 9.73 11.11 3.97
C ILE A 104 10.21 12.55 4.17
N PRO A 105 9.97 13.44 3.19
CA PRO A 105 10.42 14.82 3.32
C PRO A 105 9.86 15.48 4.56
N LYS A 106 10.72 16.25 5.23
CA LYS A 106 10.31 17.02 6.39
C LYS A 106 9.37 18.14 5.94
N GLN A 107 8.26 18.27 6.65
CA GLN A 107 7.38 19.40 6.40
C GLN A 107 8.00 20.67 6.95
N MET A 108 8.02 21.70 6.13
CA MET A 108 8.56 23.00 6.50
C MET A 108 7.41 23.96 6.80
N ALA A 109 7.64 24.88 7.72
CA ALA A 109 6.66 25.91 8.01
C ALA A 109 6.46 26.80 6.77
N ALA A 110 5.22 27.24 6.58
CA ALA A 110 4.93 28.19 5.52
C ALA A 110 5.68 29.52 5.77
N ALA A 111 6.19 30.13 4.70
CA ALA A 111 6.87 31.41 4.78
C ALA A 111 5.88 32.55 5.05
#